data_7beff08df1493139222c6c2e4e69a902
#
_entry.id   7beff08df1493139222c6c2e4e69a902
#
_cell.length_a   1.000
_cell.length_b   1.000
_cell.length_c   1.000
_cell.angle_alpha   90.00
_cell.angle_beta   90.00
_cell.angle_gamma   90.00
#
_symmetry.space_group_name_H-M   'P 1'
#
loop_
_entity.id
_entity.type
_entity.pdbx_description
1 polymer ?
#
loop_
_entity_poly.entity_id
_entity_poly.type
_entity_poly.pdbx_seq_one_letter_code
_entity_poly.pdbx_strand_id
1 'polypeptide(L)'
;MEIITIPLRGDLEHKDSMGNAEVIQEGEIQVMSAGTGVDHSEYNKNADKEISLLQLWIFPNKRDVAPRYDQIPIESLHKKNEPFQILSPYPEDQGVWIHQNAWFHMLDLEAENATYYELKSEGNGVYAFVIEGEVEIGEQLLGTRDALGITETATFKITAHQDAQILIIEVPMVVD
;
A
#
# COMPACT_ATOMS: atom_id res chain seq x y z
N MET A 1 -10.20 12.69 0.99
CA MET A 1 -9.82 11.34 0.51
C MET A 1 -8.31 11.28 0.44
N GLU A 2 -7.73 10.22 0.96
CA GLU A 2 -6.33 9.86 0.75
C GLU A 2 -6.29 8.87 -0.41
N ILE A 3 -5.50 9.15 -1.43
CA ILE A 3 -5.41 8.36 -2.66
C ILE A 3 -3.97 7.87 -2.75
N ILE A 4 -3.80 6.56 -2.81
CA ILE A 4 -2.49 5.91 -2.83
C ILE A 4 -2.35 5.14 -4.13
N THR A 5 -1.28 5.38 -4.88
CA THR A 5 -1.01 4.72 -6.16
C THR A 5 0.30 3.96 -6.09
N ILE A 6 0.27 2.69 -6.48
CA ILE A 6 1.43 1.79 -6.51
C ILE A 6 1.46 1.13 -7.89
N PRO A 7 2.30 1.59 -8.82
CA PRO A 7 2.50 0.91 -10.09
C PRO A 7 3.20 -0.45 -9.86
N LEU A 8 2.57 -1.52 -10.35
CA LEU A 8 3.11 -2.89 -10.30
C LEU A 8 3.89 -3.22 -11.58
N ARG A 9 3.55 -2.54 -12.68
CA ARG A 9 4.21 -2.68 -13.97
C ARG A 9 3.97 -1.44 -14.82
N GLY A 10 5.03 -0.90 -15.41
CA GLY A 10 4.98 0.30 -16.24
C GLY A 10 4.81 1.58 -15.41
N ASP A 11 4.77 2.73 -16.08
CA ASP A 11 4.83 4.05 -15.47
C ASP A 11 3.52 4.82 -15.67
N LEU A 12 3.09 5.55 -14.64
CA LEU A 12 1.89 6.38 -14.62
C LEU A 12 2.27 7.86 -14.71
N GLU A 13 1.74 8.58 -15.71
CA GLU A 13 1.82 10.05 -15.74
C GLU A 13 0.67 10.63 -14.91
N HIS A 14 1.01 11.46 -13.92
CA HIS A 14 0.09 12.18 -13.05
C HIS A 14 0.22 13.68 -13.27
N LYS A 15 -0.92 14.38 -13.33
CA LYS A 15 -0.99 15.86 -13.30
C LYS A 15 -2.15 16.28 -12.42
N ASP A 16 -1.94 17.33 -11.62
CA ASP A 16 -2.98 17.84 -10.73
C ASP A 16 -3.10 19.37 -10.71
N SER A 17 -4.17 19.85 -10.08
CA SER A 17 -4.48 21.28 -9.94
C SER A 17 -3.59 22.00 -8.93
N MET A 18 -2.72 21.29 -8.19
CA MET A 18 -1.69 21.87 -7.32
C MET A 18 -0.43 22.26 -8.11
N GLY A 19 -0.32 21.81 -9.37
CA GLY A 19 0.81 22.08 -10.25
C GLY A 19 1.83 20.94 -10.34
N ASN A 20 1.54 19.79 -9.73
CA ASN A 20 2.38 18.61 -9.91
C ASN A 20 2.16 18.02 -11.32
N ALA A 21 3.26 17.61 -11.95
CA ALA A 21 3.29 16.96 -13.24
C ALA A 21 4.43 15.94 -13.21
N GLU A 22 4.15 14.76 -12.67
CA GLU A 22 5.12 13.75 -12.29
C GLU A 22 4.88 12.44 -13.03
N VAL A 23 5.88 11.58 -13.03
CA VAL A 23 5.77 10.19 -13.48
C VAL A 23 6.01 9.28 -12.27
N ILE A 24 5.02 8.48 -11.93
CA ILE A 24 5.12 7.47 -10.89
C ILE A 24 5.60 6.19 -11.56
N GLN A 25 6.82 5.78 -11.25
CA GLN A 25 7.48 4.64 -11.88
C GLN A 25 7.11 3.33 -11.17
N GLU A 26 7.26 2.21 -11.88
CA GLU A 26 7.25 0.88 -11.27
C GLU A 26 8.24 0.83 -10.09
N GLY A 27 7.80 0.32 -8.93
CA GLY A 27 8.61 0.30 -7.70
C GLY A 27 8.57 1.59 -6.87
N GLU A 28 7.69 2.52 -7.19
CA GLU A 28 7.40 3.71 -6.38
C GLU A 28 6.02 3.62 -5.71
N ILE A 29 5.84 4.40 -4.66
CA ILE A 29 4.54 4.68 -4.05
C ILE A 29 4.27 6.18 -4.10
N GLN A 30 3.07 6.55 -4.50
CA GLN A 30 2.58 7.92 -4.51
C GLN A 30 1.39 8.04 -3.57
N VAL A 31 1.31 9.15 -2.85
CA VAL A 31 0.12 9.55 -2.10
C VAL A 31 -0.33 10.95 -2.48
N MET A 32 -1.64 11.11 -2.62
CA MET A 32 -2.29 12.39 -2.78
C MET A 32 -3.38 12.54 -1.71
N SER A 33 -3.21 13.49 -0.80
CA SER A 33 -4.28 13.92 0.10
C SER A 33 -5.15 14.94 -0.64
N ALA A 34 -6.38 14.57 -0.95
CA ALA A 34 -7.29 15.46 -1.70
C ALA A 34 -7.71 16.71 -0.91
N GLY A 35 -7.72 16.61 0.43
CA GLY A 35 -7.98 17.74 1.33
C GLY A 35 -9.26 18.49 1.00
N THR A 36 -9.14 19.80 0.81
CA THR A 36 -10.24 20.71 0.42
C THR A 36 -10.68 20.56 -1.03
N GLY A 37 -9.99 19.76 -1.82
CA GLY A 37 -10.31 19.44 -3.21
C GLY A 37 -9.08 19.51 -4.12
N VAL A 38 -9.00 18.57 -5.05
CA VAL A 38 -7.99 18.50 -6.10
C VAL A 38 -8.63 17.90 -7.36
N ASP A 39 -8.31 18.48 -8.50
CA ASP A 39 -8.57 17.86 -9.81
C ASP A 39 -7.27 17.24 -10.30
N HIS A 40 -7.32 16.03 -10.84
CA HIS A 40 -6.16 15.36 -11.38
C HIS A 40 -6.48 14.52 -12.60
N SER A 41 -5.44 14.14 -13.32
CA SER A 41 -5.51 13.23 -14.45
C SER A 41 -4.36 12.23 -14.37
N GLU A 42 -4.65 11.00 -14.79
CA GLU A 42 -3.70 9.88 -14.81
C GLU A 42 -3.73 9.20 -16.17
N TYR A 43 -2.55 8.99 -16.74
CA TYR A 43 -2.39 8.35 -18.05
C TYR A 43 -1.26 7.32 -18.01
N ASN A 44 -1.40 6.27 -18.81
CA ASN A 44 -0.27 5.39 -19.09
C ASN A 44 0.83 6.21 -19.78
N LYS A 45 1.99 6.34 -19.12
CA LYS A 45 3.15 7.06 -19.67
C LYS A 45 3.82 6.33 -20.84
N ASN A 46 3.66 5.01 -20.87
CA ASN A 46 4.33 4.17 -21.85
C ASN A 46 3.58 4.18 -23.18
N ALA A 47 4.30 4.28 -24.30
CA ALA A 47 3.70 4.27 -25.63
C ALA A 47 3.36 2.84 -26.11
N ASP A 48 4.07 1.83 -25.60
CA ASP A 48 4.09 0.45 -26.12
C ASP A 48 4.01 -0.62 -25.02
N LYS A 49 3.78 -0.21 -23.77
CA LYS A 49 3.61 -1.11 -22.61
C LYS A 49 2.28 -0.87 -21.94
N GLU A 50 1.70 -1.94 -21.45
CA GLU A 50 0.57 -1.86 -20.51
C GLU A 50 1.03 -1.36 -19.16
N ILE A 51 0.14 -0.66 -18.46
CA ILE A 51 0.30 -0.32 -17.06
C ILE A 51 -0.59 -1.22 -16.21
N SER A 52 -0.05 -1.71 -15.10
CA SER A 52 -0.80 -2.36 -14.03
C SER A 52 -0.47 -1.66 -12.72
N LEU A 53 -1.47 -1.25 -11.97
CA LEU A 53 -1.29 -0.53 -10.72
C LEU A 53 -2.35 -0.92 -9.69
N LEU A 54 -2.07 -0.66 -8.44
CA LEU A 54 -3.04 -0.59 -7.36
C LEU A 54 -3.34 0.88 -7.08
N GLN A 55 -4.63 1.23 -6.99
CA GLN A 55 -5.05 2.52 -6.47
C GLN A 55 -6.01 2.28 -5.29
N LEU A 56 -5.63 2.80 -4.14
CA LEU A 56 -6.35 2.64 -2.89
C LEU A 56 -6.88 3.98 -2.42
N TRP A 57 -8.12 3.99 -1.98
CA TRP A 57 -8.77 5.18 -1.45
C TRP A 57 -9.11 4.95 0.02
N ILE A 58 -8.55 5.78 0.88
CA ILE A 58 -8.73 5.73 2.32
C ILE A 58 -9.46 6.98 2.79
N PHE A 59 -10.50 6.82 3.61
CA PHE A 59 -11.16 7.95 4.23
C PHE A 59 -10.22 8.58 5.27
N PRO A 60 -9.96 9.89 5.18
CA PRO A 60 -9.10 10.55 6.16
C PRO A 60 -9.80 10.69 7.52
N ASN A 61 -9.01 10.75 8.59
CA ASN A 61 -9.47 11.10 9.94
C ASN A 61 -9.52 12.61 10.18
N LYS A 62 -9.08 13.42 9.22
CA LYS A 62 -9.13 14.89 9.25
C LYS A 62 -9.82 15.42 8.00
N ARG A 63 -10.71 16.37 8.17
CA ARG A 63 -11.37 17.09 7.07
C ARG A 63 -10.66 18.41 6.80
N ASP A 64 -10.89 18.96 5.61
CA ASP A 64 -10.48 20.31 5.21
C ASP A 64 -8.97 20.59 5.38
N VAL A 65 -8.15 19.57 5.25
CA VAL A 65 -6.68 19.71 5.22
C VAL A 65 -6.25 20.31 3.86
N ALA A 66 -5.07 20.91 3.82
CA ALA A 66 -4.48 21.34 2.56
C ALA A 66 -4.21 20.13 1.66
N PRO A 67 -4.53 20.21 0.36
CA PRO A 67 -4.12 19.18 -0.59
C PRO A 67 -2.60 18.96 -0.56
N ARG A 68 -2.19 17.70 -0.67
CA ARG A 68 -0.76 17.32 -0.59
C ARG A 68 -0.45 16.22 -1.61
N TYR A 69 0.75 16.24 -2.12
CA TYR A 69 1.34 15.21 -2.97
C TYR A 69 2.69 14.78 -2.40
N ASP A 70 2.97 13.48 -2.46
CA ASP A 70 4.25 12.90 -2.07
C ASP A 70 4.52 11.61 -2.86
N GLN A 71 5.79 11.32 -3.17
CA GLN A 71 6.20 10.17 -3.98
C GLN A 71 7.61 9.76 -3.60
N ILE A 72 7.81 8.46 -3.37
CA ILE A 72 9.11 7.90 -3.03
C ILE A 72 9.36 6.55 -3.71
N PRO A 73 10.63 6.17 -3.98
CA PRO A 73 10.99 4.81 -4.36
C PRO A 73 10.89 3.86 -3.15
N ILE A 74 10.31 2.69 -3.38
CA ILE A 74 10.11 1.64 -2.34
C ILE A 74 11.42 0.86 -2.10
N GLU A 75 12.31 0.78 -3.09
CA GLU A 75 13.54 -0.04 -3.03
C GLU A 75 14.40 0.24 -1.80
N SER A 76 14.51 1.51 -1.38
CA SER A 76 15.31 1.90 -0.20
C SER A 76 14.73 1.40 1.13
N LEU A 77 13.46 0.99 1.15
CA LEU A 77 12.73 0.49 2.30
C LEU A 77 12.72 -1.04 2.36
N HIS A 78 13.07 -1.69 1.25
CA HIS A 78 12.94 -3.13 1.04
C HIS A 78 13.70 -3.95 2.10
N LYS A 79 13.02 -4.99 2.62
CA LYS A 79 13.58 -6.02 3.49
C LYS A 79 13.11 -7.37 2.99
N LYS A 80 14.07 -8.25 2.72
CA LYS A 80 13.79 -9.58 2.24
C LYS A 80 13.21 -10.46 3.34
N ASN A 81 12.11 -11.17 3.06
CA ASN A 81 11.42 -12.08 3.99
C ASN A 81 10.88 -11.42 5.28
N GLU A 82 10.82 -10.09 5.33
CA GLU A 82 10.25 -9.33 6.44
C GLU A 82 9.29 -8.26 5.92
N PRO A 83 8.15 -8.02 6.59
CA PRO A 83 7.30 -6.89 6.26
C PRO A 83 8.05 -5.57 6.42
N PHE A 84 8.02 -4.70 5.40
CA PHE A 84 8.63 -3.38 5.45
C PHE A 84 7.59 -2.30 5.17
N GLN A 85 7.61 -1.25 6.02
CA GLN A 85 6.64 -0.18 5.97
C GLN A 85 6.87 0.73 4.77
N ILE A 86 5.81 1.01 4.02
CA ILE A 86 5.81 1.94 2.89
C ILE A 86 4.89 3.15 3.11
N LEU A 87 3.98 3.07 4.10
CA LEU A 87 3.08 4.16 4.46
C LEU A 87 2.70 4.06 5.94
N SER A 88 2.57 5.22 6.60
CA SER A 88 2.12 5.35 7.98
C SER A 88 1.27 6.61 8.22
N PRO A 89 0.70 6.82 9.42
CA PRO A 89 0.05 8.08 9.80
C PRO A 89 1.03 9.21 10.18
N TYR A 90 2.33 8.96 10.24
CA TYR A 90 3.33 9.87 10.81
C TYR A 90 4.32 10.35 9.76
N PRO A 91 4.47 11.70 9.59
CA PRO A 91 5.42 12.27 8.62
C PRO A 91 6.89 11.92 8.86
N GLU A 92 7.25 11.57 10.10
CA GLU A 92 8.61 11.23 10.53
C GLU A 92 8.97 9.74 10.35
N ASP A 93 8.00 8.91 10.02
CA ASP A 93 8.20 7.49 9.78
C ASP A 93 8.80 7.21 8.41
N GLN A 94 9.21 5.95 8.20
CA GLN A 94 9.60 5.48 6.89
C GLN A 94 8.39 5.39 5.95
N GLY A 95 8.60 5.73 4.69
CA GLY A 95 7.58 5.70 3.66
C GLY A 95 6.88 7.05 3.47
N VAL A 96 5.75 7.03 2.78
CA VAL A 96 4.84 8.17 2.68
C VAL A 96 3.87 8.18 3.86
N TRP A 97 3.16 9.29 4.09
CA TRP A 97 2.20 9.38 5.19
C TRP A 97 0.83 9.90 4.73
N ILE A 98 -0.23 9.57 5.50
CA ILE A 98 -1.60 9.99 5.22
C ILE A 98 -2.32 10.48 6.49
N HIS A 99 -3.43 11.18 6.32
CA HIS A 99 -4.32 11.59 7.39
C HIS A 99 -5.30 10.46 7.79
N GLN A 100 -4.76 9.29 8.15
CA GLN A 100 -5.52 8.19 8.75
C GLN A 100 -4.59 7.32 9.57
N ASN A 101 -5.09 6.71 10.65
CA ASN A 101 -4.36 5.75 11.46
C ASN A 101 -4.27 4.41 10.73
N ALA A 102 -3.55 4.41 9.62
CA ALA A 102 -3.36 3.27 8.74
C ALA A 102 -1.88 3.05 8.42
N TRP A 103 -1.49 1.80 8.28
CA TRP A 103 -0.12 1.40 7.92
C TRP A 103 -0.16 0.43 6.75
N PHE A 104 0.69 0.70 5.75
CA PHE A 104 0.88 -0.22 4.63
C PHE A 104 2.28 -0.79 4.69
N HIS A 105 2.35 -2.10 4.52
CA HIS A 105 3.61 -2.82 4.41
C HIS A 105 3.62 -3.62 3.11
N MET A 106 4.80 -3.67 2.47
CA MET A 106 5.08 -4.66 1.45
C MET A 106 5.82 -5.83 2.10
N LEU A 107 5.67 -7.01 1.51
CA LEU A 107 6.38 -8.22 1.91
C LEU A 107 6.77 -9.00 0.66
N ASP A 108 8.07 -9.18 0.45
CA ASP A 108 8.62 -10.11 -0.52
C ASP A 108 9.09 -11.36 0.24
N LEU A 109 8.37 -12.46 0.10
CA LEU A 109 8.58 -13.69 0.85
C LEU A 109 8.94 -14.82 -0.10
N GLU A 110 10.15 -15.35 0.04
CA GLU A 110 10.60 -16.51 -0.75
C GLU A 110 9.85 -17.77 -0.37
N ALA A 111 9.73 -18.68 -1.32
CA ALA A 111 9.10 -19.99 -1.11
C ALA A 111 9.67 -20.71 0.12
N GLU A 112 8.81 -21.43 0.83
CA GLU A 112 9.11 -22.19 2.05
C GLU A 112 9.53 -21.34 3.27
N ASN A 113 9.54 -20.00 3.15
CA ASN A 113 9.75 -19.11 4.27
C ASN A 113 8.42 -18.73 4.94
N ALA A 114 8.53 -18.27 6.18
CA ALA A 114 7.42 -17.76 6.95
C ALA A 114 7.86 -16.56 7.78
N THR A 115 6.95 -15.62 7.96
CA THR A 115 7.13 -14.44 8.80
C THR A 115 5.87 -14.16 9.61
N TYR A 116 5.95 -13.23 10.53
CA TYR A 116 4.81 -12.76 11.32
C TYR A 116 4.57 -11.28 11.02
N TYR A 117 3.31 -10.90 10.98
CA TYR A 117 2.90 -9.50 11.03
C TYR A 117 2.30 -9.20 12.39
N GLU A 118 2.81 -8.16 13.04
CA GLU A 118 2.28 -7.62 14.31
C GLU A 118 1.55 -6.31 14.01
N LEU A 119 0.28 -6.22 14.43
CA LEU A 119 -0.53 -5.02 14.24
C LEU A 119 0.08 -3.83 14.97
N LYS A 120 0.05 -2.66 14.34
CA LYS A 120 0.58 -1.40 14.87
C LYS A 120 -0.34 -0.77 15.91
N SER A 121 -1.64 -1.09 15.86
CA SER A 121 -2.62 -0.56 16.80
C SER A 121 -3.63 -1.64 17.18
N GLU A 122 -3.94 -1.70 18.48
CA GLU A 122 -4.99 -2.58 18.98
C GLU A 122 -6.35 -2.22 18.37
N GLY A 123 -7.14 -3.22 18.02
CA GLY A 123 -8.46 -3.05 17.42
C GLY A 123 -8.46 -2.73 15.91
N ASN A 124 -7.30 -2.62 15.29
CA ASN A 124 -7.20 -2.53 13.84
C ASN A 124 -7.55 -3.86 13.18
N GLY A 125 -7.92 -3.80 11.91
CA GLY A 125 -8.00 -4.94 11.00
C GLY A 125 -6.95 -4.82 9.92
N VAL A 126 -6.65 -5.94 9.27
CA VAL A 126 -5.71 -6.03 8.16
C VAL A 126 -6.41 -6.58 6.93
N TYR A 127 -6.15 -5.97 5.78
CA TYR A 127 -6.46 -6.50 4.47
C TYR A 127 -5.14 -6.93 3.82
N ALA A 128 -4.90 -8.23 3.74
CA ALA A 128 -3.73 -8.80 3.09
C ALA A 128 -4.08 -9.16 1.63
N PHE A 129 -3.37 -8.55 0.67
CA PHE A 129 -3.58 -8.74 -0.76
C PHE A 129 -2.34 -9.36 -1.40
N VAL A 130 -2.50 -10.53 -2.00
CA VAL A 130 -1.42 -11.23 -2.72
C VAL A 130 -1.28 -10.62 -4.11
N ILE A 131 -0.20 -9.89 -4.34
CA ILE A 131 0.12 -9.30 -5.64
C ILE A 131 0.54 -10.40 -6.61
N GLU A 132 1.47 -11.27 -6.18
CA GLU A 132 1.96 -12.43 -6.92
C GLU A 132 2.30 -13.57 -5.97
N GLY A 133 2.30 -14.82 -6.47
CA GLY A 133 2.68 -16.02 -5.74
C GLY A 133 1.53 -16.69 -5.02
N GLU A 134 1.88 -17.49 -4.02
CA GLU A 134 0.93 -18.27 -3.23
C GLU A 134 1.38 -18.32 -1.76
N VAL A 135 0.48 -17.95 -0.86
CA VAL A 135 0.73 -17.92 0.59
C VAL A 135 -0.41 -18.52 1.37
N GLU A 136 -0.09 -18.98 2.59
CA GLU A 136 -1.05 -19.40 3.59
C GLU A 136 -1.07 -18.40 4.75
N ILE A 137 -2.25 -17.93 5.11
CA ILE A 137 -2.50 -17.06 6.28
C ILE A 137 -3.58 -17.74 7.14
N GLY A 138 -3.20 -18.16 8.35
CA GLY A 138 -4.07 -19.00 9.16
C GLY A 138 -4.30 -20.36 8.47
N GLU A 139 -5.57 -20.66 8.16
CA GLU A 139 -5.96 -21.88 7.43
C GLU A 139 -6.36 -21.58 5.96
N GLN A 140 -6.10 -20.37 5.49
CA GLN A 140 -6.50 -19.91 4.16
C GLN A 140 -5.31 -19.90 3.20
N LEU A 141 -5.42 -20.68 2.13
CA LEU A 141 -4.50 -20.61 1.00
C LEU A 141 -4.96 -19.52 0.04
N LEU A 142 -4.04 -18.61 -0.29
CA LEU A 142 -4.29 -17.43 -1.14
C LEU A 142 -3.30 -17.45 -2.31
N GLY A 143 -3.82 -17.39 -3.52
CA GLY A 143 -3.05 -17.25 -4.74
C GLY A 143 -2.98 -15.80 -5.24
N THR A 144 -2.32 -15.61 -6.36
CA THR A 144 -2.18 -14.29 -7.02
C THR A 144 -3.52 -13.59 -7.18
N ARG A 145 -3.62 -12.36 -6.67
CA ARG A 145 -4.80 -11.47 -6.66
C ARG A 145 -5.91 -11.86 -5.69
N ASP A 146 -5.71 -12.88 -4.87
CA ASP A 146 -6.58 -13.13 -3.73
C ASP A 146 -6.30 -12.17 -2.58
N ALA A 147 -7.28 -12.03 -1.69
CA ALA A 147 -7.14 -11.20 -0.50
C ALA A 147 -7.87 -11.80 0.70
N LEU A 148 -7.40 -11.45 1.89
CA LEU A 148 -7.99 -11.88 3.16
C LEU A 148 -8.14 -10.69 4.11
N GLY A 149 -9.35 -10.53 4.67
CA GLY A 149 -9.58 -9.65 5.81
C GLY A 149 -9.30 -10.38 7.12
N ILE A 150 -8.48 -9.78 7.99
CA ILE A 150 -8.02 -10.36 9.25
C ILE A 150 -8.38 -9.40 10.38
N THR A 151 -9.13 -9.86 11.36
CA THR A 151 -9.58 -9.05 12.51
C THR A 151 -9.43 -9.83 13.81
N GLU A 152 -9.58 -9.14 14.93
CA GLU A 152 -9.61 -9.74 16.29
C GLU A 152 -8.33 -10.53 16.65
N THR A 153 -7.19 -10.08 16.13
CA THR A 153 -5.87 -10.65 16.45
C THR A 153 -4.84 -9.53 16.62
N ALA A 154 -3.80 -9.77 17.40
CA ALA A 154 -2.65 -8.86 17.50
C ALA A 154 -1.52 -9.23 16.53
N THR A 155 -1.51 -10.48 16.05
CA THR A 155 -0.47 -10.99 15.18
C THR A 155 -0.99 -12.17 14.35
N PHE A 156 -0.41 -12.36 13.18
CA PHE A 156 -0.68 -13.55 12.36
C PHE A 156 0.56 -13.97 11.57
N LYS A 157 0.61 -15.25 11.24
CA LYS A 157 1.68 -15.85 10.45
C LYS A 157 1.32 -15.85 8.97
N ILE A 158 2.32 -15.56 8.12
CA ILE A 158 2.26 -15.70 6.67
C ILE A 158 3.32 -16.73 6.27
N THR A 159 2.93 -17.75 5.52
CA THR A 159 3.85 -18.78 5.00
C THR A 159 3.76 -18.80 3.49
N ALA A 160 4.89 -18.71 2.79
CA ALA A 160 4.93 -18.76 1.34
C ALA A 160 5.08 -20.21 0.84
N HIS A 161 4.21 -20.61 -0.10
CA HIS A 161 4.32 -21.86 -0.84
C HIS A 161 5.03 -21.67 -2.18
N GLN A 162 5.03 -20.44 -2.69
CA GLN A 162 5.81 -19.98 -3.83
C GLN A 162 6.41 -18.60 -3.47
N ASP A 163 7.41 -18.15 -4.21
CA ASP A 163 7.87 -16.76 -4.09
C ASP A 163 6.66 -15.82 -4.23
N ALA A 164 6.46 -14.97 -3.26
CA ALA A 164 5.25 -14.17 -3.16
C ALA A 164 5.53 -12.72 -2.81
N GLN A 165 4.71 -11.83 -3.39
CA GLN A 165 4.66 -10.43 -3.03
C GLN A 165 3.27 -10.10 -2.48
N ILE A 166 3.24 -9.48 -1.29
CA ILE A 166 2.00 -9.20 -0.56
C ILE A 166 1.96 -7.72 -0.17
N LEU A 167 0.82 -7.09 -0.37
CA LEU A 167 0.50 -5.79 0.23
C LEU A 167 -0.35 -6.02 1.47
N ILE A 168 0.12 -5.55 2.62
CA ILE A 168 -0.53 -5.65 3.92
C ILE A 168 -1.04 -4.25 4.28
N ILE A 169 -2.35 -4.10 4.41
CA ILE A 169 -3.04 -2.84 4.67
C ILE A 169 -3.71 -2.94 6.04
N GLU A 170 -3.14 -2.27 7.03
CA GLU A 170 -3.72 -2.16 8.37
C GLU A 170 -4.52 -0.87 8.50
N VAL A 171 -5.76 -0.97 8.96
CA VAL A 171 -6.70 0.15 9.09
C VAL A 171 -7.51 0.05 10.39
N PRO A 172 -7.98 1.18 10.96
CA PRO A 172 -8.93 1.15 12.06
C PRO A 172 -10.25 0.52 11.62
N MET A 173 -10.82 -0.35 12.47
CA MET A 173 -12.12 -0.99 12.23
C MET A 173 -13.30 -0.11 12.63
N VAL A 174 -13.05 0.93 13.41
CA VAL A 174 -14.03 1.94 13.80
C VAL A 174 -13.56 3.28 13.25
N VAL A 175 -14.39 3.91 12.45
CA VAL A 175 -14.14 5.25 11.88
C VAL A 175 -15.06 6.22 12.61
N ASP A 176 -14.49 7.15 13.40
CA ASP A 176 -15.20 8.21 14.11
C ASP A 176 -15.57 9.38 13.18
#